data_6a5b0a7de3a7cfe3a7a48e77a7a35759
#
_entry.id   6a5b0a7de3a7cfe3a7a48e77a7a35759
#
_cell.length_a   1.000
_cell.length_b   1.000
_cell.length_c   1.000
_cell.angle_alpha   90.00
_cell.angle_beta   90.00
_cell.angle_gamma   90.00
#
_symmetry.space_group_name_H-M   'P 1'
#
loop_
_entity.id
_entity.type
_entity.pdbx_description
1 polymer ?
#
loop_
_entity_poly.entity_id
_entity_poly.type
_entity_poly.pdbx_seq_one_letter_code
_entity_poly.pdbx_strand_id
1 'polypeptide(L)'
;ILMQEIESNILDTLKLDTALRLAKQKSKEGSSAEARTIYKDILYKFPKNKKAIEGIKALSGNTIGKKTDVQDPPQDRLQILINLYEQGQLEQALNQATSLLRKFPNSVMLYNICGIAYQGLGQLDSAISNFKQAIFIKPGYADTYSNMGLALQEKKKPEEAIEAYKKALAIKPDYAEAFSNMGNAFKDLGKLEKSIEAYKNALNIKPDNADTHYNLGNALQDQGKLEEAIQAYKKA
;
A
#
# COMPACT_ATOMS: atom_id res chain seq x y z
N ILE A 1 30.64 4.89 -1.11
CA ILE A 1 30.05 6.02 -0.38
C ILE A 1 29.20 6.78 -1.39
N LEU A 2 27.96 6.35 -1.59
CA LEU A 2 26.93 7.10 -2.32
C LEU A 2 26.11 7.83 -1.26
N MET A 3 26.29 9.15 -1.18
CA MET A 3 25.42 10.02 -0.40
C MET A 3 24.02 9.93 -1.01
N GLN A 4 23.05 9.45 -0.23
CA GLN A 4 21.64 9.70 -0.50
C GLN A 4 21.46 11.21 -0.53
N GLU A 5 21.10 11.76 -1.67
CA GLU A 5 20.52 13.09 -1.75
C GLU A 5 19.22 13.03 -0.92
N ILE A 6 19.30 13.58 0.29
CA ILE A 6 18.12 13.91 1.06
C ILE A 6 17.45 15.00 0.23
N GLU A 7 16.33 14.68 -0.43
CA GLU A 7 15.50 15.71 -1.07
C GLU A 7 15.15 16.74 0.00
N SER A 8 15.83 17.87 -0.04
CA SER A 8 15.64 18.95 0.93
C SER A 8 14.24 19.53 0.75
N ASN A 9 13.50 19.66 1.85
CA ASN A 9 12.19 20.29 1.82
C ASN A 9 12.33 21.74 1.32
N ILE A 10 11.48 22.17 0.37
CA ILE A 10 11.56 23.50 -0.22
C ILE A 10 11.55 24.64 0.83
N LEU A 11 10.97 24.40 2.00
CA LEU A 11 10.94 25.34 3.11
C LEU A 11 12.25 25.41 3.90
N ASP A 12 13.27 24.66 3.53
CA ASP A 12 14.63 24.82 4.03
C ASP A 12 15.35 25.97 3.31
N THR A 13 14.87 26.30 2.11
CA THR A 13 15.45 27.37 1.27
C THR A 13 14.51 28.55 1.06
N LEU A 14 13.20 28.35 1.11
CA LEU A 14 12.20 29.39 0.83
C LEU A 14 11.28 29.65 2.03
N LYS A 15 10.91 30.92 2.22
CA LYS A 15 9.84 31.29 3.17
C LYS A 15 8.49 30.74 2.69
N LEU A 16 7.61 30.42 3.63
CA LEU A 16 6.30 29.83 3.37
C LEU A 16 5.48 30.58 2.29
N ASP A 17 5.42 31.91 2.35
CA ASP A 17 4.65 32.69 1.35
C ASP A 17 5.28 32.60 -0.05
N THR A 18 6.59 32.53 -0.13
CA THR A 18 7.31 32.38 -1.42
C THR A 18 7.05 30.98 -2.00
N ALA A 19 7.12 29.94 -1.17
CA ALA A 19 6.82 28.57 -1.58
C ALA A 19 5.35 28.44 -2.06
N LEU A 20 4.40 29.05 -1.37
CA LEU A 20 2.99 29.07 -1.79
C LEU A 20 2.78 29.78 -3.14
N ARG A 21 3.48 30.92 -3.37
CA ARG A 21 3.44 31.62 -4.66
C ARG A 21 4.03 30.78 -5.77
N LEU A 22 5.19 30.16 -5.54
CA LEU A 22 5.86 29.29 -6.49
C LEU A 22 4.99 28.09 -6.87
N ALA A 23 4.38 27.42 -5.90
CA ALA A 23 3.46 26.31 -6.15
C ALA A 23 2.28 26.74 -7.03
N LYS A 24 1.70 27.94 -6.76
CA LYS A 24 0.60 28.49 -7.55
C LYS A 24 1.04 28.87 -8.97
N GLN A 25 2.24 29.39 -9.14
CA GLN A 25 2.82 29.71 -10.43
C GLN A 25 3.05 28.43 -11.25
N LYS A 26 3.71 27.40 -10.67
CA LYS A 26 3.92 26.10 -11.30
C LYS A 26 2.62 25.43 -11.73
N SER A 27 1.56 25.56 -10.90
CA SER A 27 0.22 25.08 -11.24
C SER A 27 -0.35 25.76 -12.49
N LYS A 28 -0.13 27.08 -12.65
CA LYS A 28 -0.60 27.85 -13.83
C LYS A 28 0.21 27.55 -15.09
N GLU A 29 1.49 27.25 -14.95
CA GLU A 29 2.41 26.89 -16.04
C GLU A 29 2.17 25.45 -16.55
N GLY A 30 1.24 24.70 -15.94
CA GLY A 30 0.96 23.31 -16.30
C GLY A 30 1.87 22.28 -15.63
N SER A 31 2.88 22.71 -14.86
CA SER A 31 3.81 21.85 -14.09
C SER A 31 3.15 21.33 -12.81
N SER A 32 2.04 20.61 -12.97
CA SER A 32 1.22 20.13 -11.84
C SER A 32 1.97 19.20 -10.87
N ALA A 33 2.96 18.45 -11.36
CA ALA A 33 3.79 17.57 -10.54
C ALA A 33 4.68 18.38 -9.58
N GLU A 34 5.39 19.39 -10.09
CA GLU A 34 6.24 20.28 -9.29
C GLU A 34 5.41 21.07 -8.27
N ALA A 35 4.27 21.65 -8.73
CA ALA A 35 3.36 22.34 -7.82
C ALA A 35 2.87 21.45 -6.68
N ARG A 36 2.57 20.18 -6.96
CA ARG A 36 2.13 19.20 -5.97
C ARG A 36 3.22 18.87 -4.96
N THR A 37 4.46 18.70 -5.41
CA THR A 37 5.62 18.47 -4.53
C THR A 37 5.78 19.64 -3.56
N ILE A 38 5.77 20.88 -4.05
CA ILE A 38 5.89 22.08 -3.21
C ILE A 38 4.75 22.17 -2.17
N TYR A 39 3.51 21.90 -2.55
CA TYR A 39 2.40 21.89 -1.59
C TYR A 39 2.54 20.76 -0.55
N LYS A 40 3.06 19.59 -0.93
CA LYS A 40 3.33 18.50 0.03
C LYS A 40 4.40 18.89 1.03
N ASP A 41 5.47 19.52 0.61
CA ASP A 41 6.54 20.03 1.47
C ASP A 41 6.01 21.04 2.48
N ILE A 42 5.13 21.93 2.02
CA ILE A 42 4.44 22.89 2.90
C ILE A 42 3.59 22.16 3.94
N LEU A 43 2.81 21.15 3.53
CA LEU A 43 1.94 20.41 4.43
C LEU A 43 2.73 19.48 5.37
N TYR A 44 3.91 19.05 5.00
CA TYR A 44 4.80 18.32 5.90
C TYR A 44 5.19 19.17 7.12
N LYS A 45 5.57 20.44 6.92
CA LYS A 45 5.91 21.38 8.02
C LYS A 45 4.67 22.06 8.65
N PHE A 46 3.63 22.29 7.86
CA PHE A 46 2.40 23.00 8.26
C PHE A 46 1.15 22.20 7.86
N PRO A 47 0.80 21.11 8.56
CA PRO A 47 -0.27 20.18 8.15
C PRO A 47 -1.66 20.80 8.01
N LYS A 48 -1.91 21.94 8.68
CA LYS A 48 -3.20 22.67 8.65
C LYS A 48 -3.19 23.90 7.75
N ASN A 49 -2.18 24.07 6.89
CA ASN A 49 -2.10 25.22 5.98
C ASN A 49 -3.22 25.13 4.92
N LYS A 50 -4.24 25.98 5.07
CA LYS A 50 -5.42 26.01 4.20
C LYS A 50 -5.08 26.23 2.73
N LYS A 51 -4.16 27.16 2.42
CA LYS A 51 -3.76 27.48 1.03
C LYS A 51 -3.07 26.30 0.35
N ALA A 52 -2.25 25.54 1.07
CA ALA A 52 -1.61 24.35 0.52
C ALA A 52 -2.61 23.19 0.34
N ILE A 53 -3.54 23.01 1.28
CA ILE A 53 -4.64 22.04 1.16
C ILE A 53 -5.53 22.38 -0.04
N GLU A 54 -5.93 23.64 -0.20
CA GLU A 54 -6.72 24.12 -1.34
C GLU A 54 -5.94 24.00 -2.66
N GLY A 55 -4.63 24.28 -2.63
CA GLY A 55 -3.76 24.12 -3.80
C GLY A 55 -3.68 22.68 -4.28
N ILE A 56 -3.50 21.72 -3.37
CA ILE A 56 -3.53 20.29 -3.71
C ILE A 56 -4.92 19.87 -4.22
N LYS A 57 -5.99 20.34 -3.56
CA LYS A 57 -7.37 20.13 -4.02
C LYS A 57 -7.59 20.71 -5.42
N ALA A 58 -7.10 21.90 -5.71
CA ALA A 58 -7.23 22.54 -7.00
C ALA A 58 -6.43 21.81 -8.09
N LEU A 59 -5.23 21.32 -7.77
CA LEU A 59 -4.44 20.46 -8.67
C LEU A 59 -5.10 19.10 -8.88
N SER A 60 -5.90 18.65 -7.91
CA SER A 60 -6.79 17.49 -8.06
C SER A 60 -8.10 17.89 -8.76
N GLY A 61 -8.58 19.11 -8.57
CA GLY A 61 -9.87 19.63 -9.02
C GLY A 61 -9.90 20.12 -10.49
N ASN A 62 -8.75 20.39 -11.13
CA ASN A 62 -8.71 20.50 -12.58
C ASN A 62 -8.87 19.12 -13.28
N THR A 63 -8.89 18.06 -12.49
CA THR A 63 -9.34 16.71 -12.88
C THR A 63 -10.71 16.33 -12.28
N ILE A 64 -11.30 17.13 -11.33
CA ILE A 64 -12.60 16.85 -10.67
C ILE A 64 -13.80 17.46 -11.41
N GLY A 65 -13.62 17.98 -12.60
CA GLY A 65 -14.72 18.36 -13.52
C GLY A 65 -15.11 17.27 -14.52
N LYS A 66 -14.34 16.22 -14.63
CA LYS A 66 -14.73 14.92 -15.16
C LYS A 66 -14.59 13.94 -14.00
N LYS A 67 -15.66 13.19 -13.65
CA LYS A 67 -15.48 11.84 -13.12
C LYS A 67 -14.35 11.27 -13.97
N THR A 68 -13.15 11.17 -13.42
CA THR A 68 -12.13 10.31 -14.03
C THR A 68 -12.76 8.95 -13.91
N ASP A 69 -13.42 8.51 -14.99
CA ASP A 69 -13.73 7.12 -15.13
C ASP A 69 -12.41 6.42 -14.83
N VAL A 70 -12.41 5.61 -13.75
CA VAL A 70 -11.35 4.67 -13.48
C VAL A 70 -11.40 3.74 -14.68
N GLN A 71 -10.71 4.13 -15.77
CA GLN A 71 -10.62 3.31 -16.95
C GLN A 71 -9.51 2.31 -16.69
N ASP A 72 -9.92 1.16 -16.19
CA ASP A 72 -9.03 0.02 -16.19
C ASP A 72 -8.86 -0.48 -17.64
N PRO A 73 -7.71 -1.07 -17.97
CA PRO A 73 -7.53 -1.73 -19.26
C PRO A 73 -8.60 -2.79 -19.50
N PRO A 74 -8.87 -3.15 -20.78
CA PRO A 74 -9.69 -4.29 -21.11
C PRO A 74 -9.25 -5.55 -20.36
N GLN A 75 -10.22 -6.38 -19.96
CA GLN A 75 -9.99 -7.51 -19.07
C GLN A 75 -9.01 -8.55 -19.64
N ASP A 76 -8.96 -8.72 -20.97
CA ASP A 76 -8.00 -9.56 -21.66
C ASP A 76 -6.54 -9.09 -21.41
N ARG A 77 -6.31 -7.79 -21.38
CA ARG A 77 -5.00 -7.21 -21.09
C ARG A 77 -4.59 -7.42 -19.64
N LEU A 78 -5.52 -7.27 -18.72
CA LEU A 78 -5.26 -7.55 -17.29
C LEU A 78 -4.97 -9.04 -17.06
N GLN A 79 -5.71 -9.94 -17.75
CA GLN A 79 -5.48 -11.38 -17.65
C GLN A 79 -4.08 -11.77 -18.15
N ILE A 80 -3.60 -11.15 -19.22
CA ILE A 80 -2.22 -11.39 -19.71
C ILE A 80 -1.20 -11.03 -18.61
N LEU A 81 -1.38 -9.90 -17.92
CA LEU A 81 -0.48 -9.49 -16.84
C LEU A 81 -0.51 -10.45 -15.65
N ILE A 82 -1.70 -10.93 -15.29
CA ILE A 82 -1.89 -11.92 -14.23
C ILE A 82 -1.18 -13.22 -14.61
N ASN A 83 -1.38 -13.72 -15.83
CA ASN A 83 -0.73 -14.94 -16.31
C ASN A 83 0.81 -14.82 -16.32
N LEU A 84 1.34 -13.66 -16.72
CA LEU A 84 2.79 -13.40 -16.66
C LEU A 84 3.31 -13.45 -15.22
N TYR A 85 2.55 -12.87 -14.28
CA TYR A 85 2.88 -12.91 -12.87
C TYR A 85 2.88 -14.35 -12.32
N GLU A 86 1.83 -15.12 -12.61
CA GLU A 86 1.70 -16.52 -12.18
C GLU A 86 2.79 -17.43 -12.74
N GLN A 87 3.29 -17.10 -13.94
CA GLN A 87 4.45 -17.79 -14.57
C GLN A 87 5.80 -17.32 -14.03
N GLY A 88 5.84 -16.42 -13.06
CA GLY A 88 7.07 -15.86 -12.52
C GLY A 88 7.79 -14.86 -13.46
N GLN A 89 7.16 -14.46 -14.57
CA GLN A 89 7.71 -13.52 -15.56
C GLN A 89 7.49 -12.05 -15.10
N LEU A 90 7.99 -11.74 -13.91
CA LEU A 90 7.68 -10.48 -13.20
C LEU A 90 8.14 -9.23 -13.95
N GLU A 91 9.33 -9.26 -14.56
CA GLU A 91 9.83 -8.14 -15.34
C GLU A 91 9.00 -7.88 -16.60
N GLN A 92 8.51 -8.94 -17.25
CA GLN A 92 7.64 -8.80 -18.42
C GLN A 92 6.28 -8.25 -18.02
N ALA A 93 5.69 -8.74 -16.92
CA ALA A 93 4.46 -8.21 -16.35
C ALA A 93 4.59 -6.73 -16.03
N LEU A 94 5.69 -6.33 -15.37
CA LEU A 94 5.98 -4.94 -15.01
C LEU A 94 6.13 -4.03 -16.24
N ASN A 95 6.89 -4.45 -17.25
CA ASN A 95 7.10 -3.69 -18.47
C ASN A 95 5.78 -3.47 -19.22
N GLN A 96 4.94 -4.49 -19.33
CA GLN A 96 3.63 -4.37 -19.97
C GLN A 96 2.67 -3.52 -19.14
N ALA A 97 2.61 -3.70 -17.81
CA ALA A 97 1.78 -2.90 -16.93
C ALA A 97 2.17 -1.42 -16.98
N THR A 98 3.47 -1.10 -16.96
CA THR A 98 3.98 0.27 -17.08
C THR A 98 3.64 0.88 -18.44
N SER A 99 3.70 0.10 -19.53
CA SER A 99 3.26 0.55 -20.85
C SER A 99 1.76 0.87 -20.88
N LEU A 100 0.94 0.05 -20.23
CA LEU A 100 -0.50 0.29 -20.10
C LEU A 100 -0.82 1.50 -19.22
N LEU A 101 -0.04 1.77 -18.16
CA LEU A 101 -0.22 2.96 -17.31
C LEU A 101 -0.08 4.28 -18.08
N ARG A 102 0.66 4.31 -19.21
CA ARG A 102 0.71 5.49 -20.08
C ARG A 102 -0.65 5.79 -20.73
N LYS A 103 -1.46 4.75 -20.98
CA LYS A 103 -2.80 4.86 -21.59
C LYS A 103 -3.90 4.94 -20.52
N PHE A 104 -3.69 4.30 -19.37
CA PHE A 104 -4.63 4.19 -18.27
C PHE A 104 -4.01 4.71 -16.96
N PRO A 105 -3.66 6.00 -16.86
CA PRO A 105 -2.87 6.55 -15.76
C PRO A 105 -3.56 6.54 -14.40
N ASN A 106 -4.87 6.25 -14.38
CA ASN A 106 -5.67 6.16 -13.14
C ASN A 106 -6.18 4.74 -12.87
N SER A 107 -5.58 3.72 -13.50
CA SER A 107 -5.96 2.33 -13.24
C SER A 107 -5.39 1.85 -11.91
N VAL A 108 -6.30 1.59 -10.95
CA VAL A 108 -5.96 1.00 -9.65
C VAL A 108 -5.38 -0.39 -9.83
N MET A 109 -5.93 -1.17 -10.77
CA MET A 109 -5.50 -2.55 -11.03
C MET A 109 -4.06 -2.59 -11.55
N LEU A 110 -3.69 -1.70 -12.47
CA LEU A 110 -2.32 -1.63 -12.98
C LEU A 110 -1.31 -1.25 -11.89
N TYR A 111 -1.64 -0.28 -11.04
CA TYR A 111 -0.75 0.07 -9.92
C TYR A 111 -0.61 -1.08 -8.93
N ASN A 112 -1.69 -1.84 -8.65
CA ASN A 112 -1.59 -3.04 -7.83
C ASN A 112 -0.70 -4.10 -8.49
N ILE A 113 -0.88 -4.39 -9.78
CA ILE A 113 -0.07 -5.36 -10.51
C ILE A 113 1.41 -4.94 -10.50
N CYS A 114 1.71 -3.66 -10.77
CA CYS A 114 3.07 -3.15 -10.67
C CYS A 114 3.62 -3.31 -9.24
N GLY A 115 2.82 -3.00 -8.22
CA GLY A 115 3.21 -3.16 -6.82
C GLY A 115 3.58 -4.60 -6.49
N ILE A 116 2.73 -5.55 -6.86
CA ILE A 116 2.95 -6.98 -6.61
C ILE A 116 4.17 -7.49 -7.42
N ALA A 117 4.34 -7.06 -8.68
CA ALA A 117 5.49 -7.43 -9.50
C ALA A 117 6.81 -6.87 -8.90
N TYR A 118 6.82 -5.62 -8.46
CA TYR A 118 7.98 -5.05 -7.76
C TYR A 118 8.29 -5.77 -6.45
N GLN A 119 7.26 -6.17 -5.69
CA GLN A 119 7.44 -6.96 -4.47
C GLN A 119 8.09 -8.31 -4.78
N GLY A 120 7.61 -9.04 -5.79
CA GLY A 120 8.20 -10.30 -6.22
C GLY A 120 9.64 -10.16 -6.72
N LEU A 121 10.03 -8.98 -7.22
CA LEU A 121 11.41 -8.65 -7.60
C LEU A 121 12.26 -8.15 -6.40
N GLY A 122 11.73 -8.12 -5.19
CA GLY A 122 12.40 -7.60 -3.99
C GLY A 122 12.53 -6.08 -3.94
N GLN A 123 11.92 -5.35 -4.89
CA GLN A 123 11.96 -3.89 -4.97
C GLN A 123 10.87 -3.27 -4.10
N LEU A 124 10.97 -3.46 -2.79
CA LEU A 124 9.91 -3.16 -1.82
C LEU A 124 9.51 -1.67 -1.78
N ASP A 125 10.44 -0.75 -1.98
CA ASP A 125 10.13 0.69 -2.03
C ASP A 125 9.28 1.05 -3.24
N SER A 126 9.60 0.49 -4.40
CA SER A 126 8.80 0.65 -5.62
C SER A 126 7.41 0.03 -5.46
N ALA A 127 7.32 -1.15 -4.84
CA ALA A 127 6.06 -1.82 -4.53
C ALA A 127 5.15 -0.92 -3.66
N ILE A 128 5.67 -0.45 -2.52
CA ILE A 128 4.94 0.42 -1.59
C ILE A 128 4.52 1.74 -2.28
N SER A 129 5.37 2.31 -3.14
CA SER A 129 5.04 3.52 -3.89
C SER A 129 3.85 3.28 -4.84
N ASN A 130 3.83 2.16 -5.55
CA ASN A 130 2.73 1.81 -6.45
C ASN A 130 1.42 1.54 -5.68
N PHE A 131 1.47 0.81 -4.56
CA PHE A 131 0.30 0.62 -3.69
C PHE A 131 -0.23 1.96 -3.15
N LYS A 132 0.64 2.90 -2.77
CA LYS A 132 0.22 4.25 -2.35
C LYS A 132 -0.47 5.02 -3.48
N GLN A 133 -0.03 4.87 -4.74
CA GLN A 133 -0.73 5.46 -5.89
C GLN A 133 -2.11 4.82 -6.10
N ALA A 134 -2.22 3.50 -6.02
CA ALA A 134 -3.51 2.81 -6.10
C ALA A 134 -4.49 3.28 -5.00
N ILE A 135 -4.01 3.39 -3.75
CA ILE A 135 -4.79 3.91 -2.60
C ILE A 135 -5.20 5.38 -2.83
N PHE A 136 -4.32 6.20 -3.39
CA PHE A 136 -4.63 7.60 -3.70
C PHE A 136 -5.77 7.72 -4.72
N ILE A 137 -5.79 6.84 -5.74
CA ILE A 137 -6.84 6.80 -6.76
C ILE A 137 -8.15 6.27 -6.19
N LYS A 138 -8.11 5.17 -5.43
CA LYS A 138 -9.28 4.52 -4.83
C LYS A 138 -9.01 4.12 -3.38
N PRO A 139 -9.28 4.99 -2.40
CA PRO A 139 -9.00 4.74 -0.99
C PRO A 139 -9.80 3.57 -0.36
N GLY A 140 -10.89 3.14 -1.00
CA GLY A 140 -11.76 2.06 -0.52
C GLY A 140 -11.40 0.68 -1.08
N TYR A 141 -10.14 0.42 -1.50
CA TYR A 141 -9.74 -0.86 -2.06
C TYR A 141 -8.91 -1.67 -1.05
N ALA A 142 -9.58 -2.59 -0.35
CA ALA A 142 -9.00 -3.35 0.77
C ALA A 142 -7.75 -4.16 0.38
N ASP A 143 -7.77 -4.79 -0.82
CA ASP A 143 -6.67 -5.64 -1.29
C ASP A 143 -5.37 -4.85 -1.43
N THR A 144 -5.44 -3.58 -1.86
CA THR A 144 -4.24 -2.73 -1.97
C THR A 144 -3.60 -2.46 -0.61
N TYR A 145 -4.41 -2.24 0.43
CA TYR A 145 -3.88 -2.06 1.78
C TYR A 145 -3.26 -3.35 2.31
N SER A 146 -3.87 -4.51 2.04
CA SER A 146 -3.33 -5.82 2.42
C SER A 146 -1.97 -6.07 1.73
N ASN A 147 -1.90 -5.86 0.42
CA ASN A 147 -0.65 -6.01 -0.35
C ASN A 147 0.43 -5.04 0.12
N MET A 148 0.07 -3.78 0.43
CA MET A 148 1.02 -2.83 1.02
C MET A 148 1.50 -3.29 2.39
N GLY A 149 0.63 -3.88 3.20
CA GLY A 149 0.99 -4.47 4.49
C GLY A 149 2.04 -5.58 4.35
N LEU A 150 1.84 -6.50 3.38
CA LEU A 150 2.83 -7.55 3.07
C LEU A 150 4.19 -6.97 2.68
N ALA A 151 4.22 -6.01 1.75
CA ALA A 151 5.46 -5.37 1.33
C ALA A 151 6.17 -4.62 2.48
N LEU A 152 5.40 -4.01 3.39
CA LEU A 152 5.94 -3.37 4.59
C LEU A 152 6.52 -4.38 5.58
N GLN A 153 5.87 -5.53 5.76
CA GLN A 153 6.35 -6.61 6.64
C GLN A 153 7.65 -7.22 6.09
N GLU A 154 7.73 -7.50 4.79
CA GLU A 154 8.95 -7.92 4.12
C GLU A 154 10.08 -6.89 4.28
N LYS A 155 9.74 -5.60 4.26
CA LYS A 155 10.66 -4.49 4.51
C LYS A 155 11.05 -4.35 5.99
N LYS A 156 10.62 -5.28 6.88
CA LYS A 156 10.89 -5.26 8.32
C LYS A 156 10.28 -4.03 9.03
N LYS A 157 9.07 -3.65 8.62
CA LYS A 157 8.27 -2.56 9.18
C LYS A 157 6.92 -3.06 9.68
N PRO A 158 6.90 -3.97 10.68
CA PRO A 158 5.67 -4.64 11.11
C PRO A 158 4.64 -3.68 11.70
N GLU A 159 5.02 -2.57 12.34
CA GLU A 159 4.07 -1.59 12.86
C GLU A 159 3.30 -0.89 11.72
N GLU A 160 4.03 -0.47 10.67
CA GLU A 160 3.40 0.14 9.49
C GLU A 160 2.51 -0.88 8.75
N ALA A 161 2.92 -2.15 8.70
CA ALA A 161 2.13 -3.24 8.14
C ALA A 161 0.81 -3.44 8.88
N ILE A 162 0.84 -3.49 10.21
CA ILE A 162 -0.37 -3.61 11.05
C ILE A 162 -1.35 -2.46 10.76
N GLU A 163 -0.88 -1.23 10.62
CA GLU A 163 -1.75 -0.10 10.28
C GLU A 163 -2.36 -0.24 8.89
N ALA A 164 -1.62 -0.79 7.93
CA ALA A 164 -2.16 -1.10 6.60
C ALA A 164 -3.23 -2.20 6.67
N TYR A 165 -3.00 -3.30 7.39
CA TYR A 165 -3.99 -4.36 7.58
C TYR A 165 -5.25 -3.86 8.30
N LYS A 166 -5.12 -3.02 9.33
CA LYS A 166 -6.28 -2.40 9.99
C LYS A 166 -7.13 -1.59 9.00
N LYS A 167 -6.50 -0.86 8.07
CA LYS A 167 -7.23 -0.14 7.02
C LYS A 167 -7.92 -1.08 6.05
N ALA A 168 -7.28 -2.19 5.66
CA ALA A 168 -7.90 -3.23 4.86
C ALA A 168 -9.15 -3.81 5.55
N LEU A 169 -9.03 -4.13 6.84
CA LEU A 169 -10.12 -4.69 7.65
C LEU A 169 -11.25 -3.69 7.94
N ALA A 170 -10.94 -2.39 8.05
CA ALA A 170 -11.97 -1.35 8.15
C ALA A 170 -12.81 -1.24 6.87
N ILE A 171 -12.25 -1.55 5.71
CA ILE A 171 -12.94 -1.56 4.41
C ILE A 171 -13.67 -2.90 4.20
N LYS A 172 -13.01 -4.01 4.53
CA LYS A 172 -13.51 -5.39 4.36
C LYS A 172 -13.34 -6.16 5.68
N PRO A 173 -14.35 -6.12 6.58
CA PRO A 173 -14.27 -6.75 7.91
C PRO A 173 -14.12 -8.28 7.89
N ASP A 174 -14.54 -8.94 6.81
CA ASP A 174 -14.48 -10.37 6.58
C ASP A 174 -13.23 -10.83 5.78
N TYR A 175 -12.13 -10.07 5.88
CA TYR A 175 -10.91 -10.37 5.13
C TYR A 175 -9.98 -11.27 5.95
N ALA A 176 -10.22 -12.59 5.91
CA ALA A 176 -9.45 -13.59 6.65
C ALA A 176 -7.94 -13.50 6.45
N GLU A 177 -7.50 -13.29 5.19
CA GLU A 177 -6.08 -13.17 4.85
C GLU A 177 -5.42 -11.95 5.52
N ALA A 178 -6.11 -10.80 5.56
CA ALA A 178 -5.60 -9.62 6.23
C ALA A 178 -5.46 -9.82 7.75
N PHE A 179 -6.39 -10.56 8.38
CA PHE A 179 -6.27 -10.96 9.79
C PHE A 179 -5.07 -11.89 10.01
N SER A 180 -4.89 -12.91 9.17
CA SER A 180 -3.77 -13.84 9.27
C SER A 180 -2.42 -13.12 9.14
N ASN A 181 -2.29 -12.26 8.12
CA ASN A 181 -1.09 -11.46 7.90
C ASN A 181 -0.82 -10.47 9.04
N MET A 182 -1.87 -9.86 9.61
CA MET A 182 -1.75 -9.01 10.80
C MET A 182 -1.28 -9.82 12.01
N GLY A 183 -1.71 -11.09 12.13
CA GLY A 183 -1.22 -12.03 13.13
C GLY A 183 0.28 -12.28 13.00
N ASN A 184 0.77 -12.50 11.77
CA ASN A 184 2.20 -12.63 11.48
C ASN A 184 2.96 -11.36 11.91
N ALA A 185 2.45 -10.17 11.56
CA ALA A 185 3.09 -8.92 11.94
C ALA A 185 3.11 -8.67 13.45
N PHE A 186 2.07 -9.07 14.19
CA PHE A 186 2.10 -9.05 15.65
C PHE A 186 3.10 -10.04 16.24
N LYS A 187 3.25 -11.23 15.64
CA LYS A 187 4.25 -12.21 16.03
C LYS A 187 5.67 -11.68 15.82
N ASP A 188 5.93 -11.02 14.68
CA ASP A 188 7.22 -10.36 14.40
C ASP A 188 7.61 -9.31 15.47
N LEU A 189 6.61 -8.72 16.13
CA LEU A 189 6.78 -7.79 17.26
C LEU A 189 6.81 -8.47 18.64
N GLY A 190 6.73 -9.80 18.72
CA GLY A 190 6.62 -10.53 19.97
C GLY A 190 5.30 -10.33 20.73
N LYS A 191 4.27 -9.74 20.08
CA LYS A 191 2.95 -9.48 20.68
C LYS A 191 2.04 -10.70 20.50
N LEU A 192 2.41 -11.80 21.19
CA LEU A 192 1.83 -13.13 20.98
C LEU A 192 0.32 -13.17 21.23
N GLU A 193 -0.21 -12.49 22.26
CA GLU A 193 -1.65 -12.44 22.55
C GLU A 193 -2.44 -11.85 21.37
N LYS A 194 -1.96 -10.73 20.80
CA LYS A 194 -2.59 -10.09 19.66
C LYS A 194 -2.45 -10.91 18.39
N SER A 195 -1.33 -11.63 18.24
CA SER A 195 -1.11 -12.55 17.13
C SER A 195 -2.14 -13.69 17.15
N ILE A 196 -2.32 -14.34 18.31
CA ILE A 196 -3.29 -15.41 18.50
C ILE A 196 -4.72 -14.93 18.28
N GLU A 197 -5.08 -13.73 18.77
CA GLU A 197 -6.39 -13.13 18.53
C GLU A 197 -6.64 -12.91 17.04
N ALA A 198 -5.66 -12.35 16.31
CA ALA A 198 -5.76 -12.10 14.88
C ALA A 198 -5.93 -13.40 14.08
N TYR A 199 -5.18 -14.48 14.39
CA TYR A 199 -5.36 -15.77 13.76
C TYR A 199 -6.73 -16.39 14.06
N LYS A 200 -7.23 -16.28 15.30
CA LYS A 200 -8.58 -16.74 15.65
C LYS A 200 -9.64 -16.01 14.85
N ASN A 201 -9.50 -14.68 14.65
CA ASN A 201 -10.41 -13.91 13.81
C ASN A 201 -10.34 -14.36 12.35
N ALA A 202 -9.15 -14.65 11.81
CA ALA A 202 -9.00 -15.22 10.47
C ALA A 202 -9.72 -16.57 10.33
N LEU A 203 -9.56 -17.46 11.33
CA LEU A 203 -10.17 -18.79 11.34
C LEU A 203 -11.68 -18.76 11.60
N ASN A 204 -12.21 -17.76 12.28
CA ASN A 204 -13.67 -17.54 12.38
C ASN A 204 -14.30 -17.25 11.03
N ILE A 205 -13.56 -16.59 10.12
CA ILE A 205 -14.01 -16.27 8.76
C ILE A 205 -13.75 -17.46 7.83
N LYS A 206 -12.56 -18.08 7.92
CA LYS A 206 -12.14 -19.21 7.07
C LYS A 206 -11.60 -20.34 7.95
N PRO A 207 -12.50 -21.24 8.46
CA PRO A 207 -12.13 -22.27 9.44
C PRO A 207 -11.13 -23.31 8.95
N ASP A 208 -11.09 -23.57 7.63
CA ASP A 208 -10.28 -24.63 7.02
C ASP A 208 -8.92 -24.11 6.46
N ASN A 209 -8.45 -22.95 6.94
CA ASN A 209 -7.18 -22.41 6.47
C ASN A 209 -6.02 -23.07 7.22
N ALA A 210 -5.38 -24.07 6.59
CA ALA A 210 -4.26 -24.83 7.12
C ALA A 210 -3.09 -23.93 7.56
N ASP A 211 -2.68 -22.96 6.72
CA ASP A 211 -1.57 -22.06 7.04
C ASP A 211 -1.85 -21.23 8.29
N THR A 212 -3.10 -20.76 8.45
CA THR A 212 -3.47 -19.97 9.64
C THR A 212 -3.52 -20.86 10.88
N HIS A 213 -3.98 -22.10 10.79
CA HIS A 213 -3.90 -23.07 11.91
C HIS A 213 -2.46 -23.36 12.30
N TYR A 214 -1.57 -23.56 11.33
CA TYR A 214 -0.14 -23.75 11.58
C TYR A 214 0.48 -22.54 12.29
N ASN A 215 0.20 -21.33 11.78
CA ASN A 215 0.70 -20.08 12.37
C ASN A 215 0.16 -19.84 13.80
N LEU A 216 -1.11 -20.18 14.03
CA LEU A 216 -1.72 -20.16 15.36
C LEU A 216 -1.01 -21.15 16.31
N GLY A 217 -0.72 -22.37 15.83
CA GLY A 217 0.03 -23.36 16.58
C GLY A 217 1.40 -22.84 17.01
N ASN A 218 2.13 -22.24 16.09
CA ASN A 218 3.44 -21.62 16.39
C ASN A 218 3.32 -20.52 17.46
N ALA A 219 2.35 -19.61 17.33
CA ALA A 219 2.16 -18.53 18.29
C ALA A 219 1.75 -19.03 19.68
N LEU A 220 0.93 -20.10 19.75
CA LEU A 220 0.55 -20.76 21.00
C LEU A 220 1.73 -21.48 21.65
N GLN A 221 2.56 -22.15 20.86
CA GLN A 221 3.80 -22.78 21.32
C GLN A 221 4.77 -21.75 21.89
N ASP A 222 4.99 -20.64 21.20
CA ASP A 222 5.83 -19.53 21.64
C ASP A 222 5.31 -18.91 22.96
N GLN A 223 3.99 -19.01 23.22
CA GLN A 223 3.35 -18.58 24.48
C GLN A 223 3.38 -19.66 25.58
N GLY A 224 3.86 -20.88 25.30
CA GLY A 224 3.90 -22.01 26.21
C GLY A 224 2.58 -22.77 26.37
N LYS A 225 1.59 -22.51 25.50
CA LYS A 225 0.28 -23.19 25.50
C LYS A 225 0.31 -24.44 24.62
N LEU A 226 1.05 -25.45 25.09
CA LEU A 226 1.41 -26.63 24.29
C LEU A 226 0.21 -27.45 23.84
N GLU A 227 -0.78 -27.68 24.73
CA GLU A 227 -1.98 -28.46 24.43
C GLU A 227 -2.83 -27.77 23.33
N GLU A 228 -3.01 -26.44 23.41
CA GLU A 228 -3.71 -25.66 22.39
C GLU A 228 -2.93 -25.66 21.07
N ALA A 229 -1.60 -25.56 21.10
CA ALA A 229 -0.75 -25.62 19.92
C ALA A 229 -0.92 -26.95 19.16
N ILE A 230 -0.90 -28.10 19.90
CA ILE A 230 -1.14 -29.42 19.31
C ILE A 230 -2.50 -29.49 18.62
N GLN A 231 -3.55 -28.93 19.22
CA GLN A 231 -4.88 -28.92 18.61
C GLN A 231 -4.92 -28.05 17.34
N ALA A 232 -4.20 -26.93 17.32
CA ALA A 232 -4.07 -26.09 16.13
C ALA A 232 -3.33 -26.82 15.01
N TYR A 233 -2.18 -27.46 15.30
CA TYR A 233 -1.43 -28.24 14.30
C TYR A 233 -2.20 -29.43 13.72
N LYS A 234 -3.10 -30.06 14.48
CA LYS A 234 -3.95 -31.14 13.96
C LYS A 234 -4.97 -30.69 12.93
N LYS A 235 -5.25 -29.39 12.86
CA LYS A 235 -6.18 -28.77 11.90
C LYS A 235 -5.47 -28.12 10.73
N ALA A 236 -4.12 -28.03 10.79
CA ALA A 236 -3.27 -27.57 9.70
C ALA A 236 -3.02 -28.72 8.69
#